data_98fca83e22151a291d78e7f012aec115
#
_entry.id   98fca83e22151a291d78e7f012aec115
#
_cell.length_a   1.000
_cell.length_b   1.000
_cell.length_c   1.000
_cell.angle_alpha   90.00
_cell.angle_beta   90.00
_cell.angle_gamma   90.00
#
_symmetry.space_group_name_H-M   'P 1'
#
loop_
_entity.id
_entity.type
_entity.pdbx_description
1 polymer ?
#
loop_
_entity_poly.entity_id
_entity_poly.type
_entity_poly.pdbx_seq_one_letter_code
_entity_poly.pdbx_strand_id
1 'polypeptide(L)'
;MLQGMFGQRLAEHFSLLESSSIVLGPEGKTQVALTRMRMPNGFPGPTPHIPPEMAFSVSVHLRRPDSIKGWGTWLDGRFHRVTEWDAGGIQIFDMESEPVALRTSGFDSVHVYIPRFILNRFSDESEQRRVRNLHCTPGTKDAVMLHWARMMMPFSDGPVHLPRLVIDEMIMLLCAHLTRTYQDLGRRAEVVTGGLAVWQQDRAMELLNEHLDGGIALADLATECGLSPGRFMRAFKKSFGIPVRRYLLHKRIQTAKSALLHSDKPLLKVALEVGFTDQPAFNRSFREIVGTSPGQWRRANAPMPKAFNPPAED
;
A
#
# COMPACT_ATOMS: atom_id res chain seq x y z
N MET A 1 -12.94 -1.21 -12.33
CA MET A 1 -12.70 -2.02 -11.12
C MET A 1 -11.99 -1.14 -10.12
N LEU A 2 -12.41 -1.16 -8.85
CA LEU A 2 -11.74 -0.45 -7.76
C LEU A 2 -10.29 -0.97 -7.63
N GLN A 3 -9.31 -0.09 -7.78
CA GLN A 3 -7.90 -0.44 -7.60
C GLN A 3 -7.51 -0.13 -6.15
N GLY A 4 -6.88 -1.10 -5.45
CA GLY A 4 -6.37 -0.93 -4.09
C GLY A 4 -6.57 -2.15 -3.21
N MET A 5 -5.70 -2.28 -2.18
CA MET A 5 -5.75 -3.37 -1.20
C MET A 5 -6.66 -2.99 -0.02
N PHE A 6 -7.97 -3.07 -0.26
CA PHE A 6 -9.00 -2.79 0.75
C PHE A 6 -10.25 -3.64 0.52
N GLY A 7 -11.21 -3.59 1.44
CA GLY A 7 -12.48 -4.30 1.34
C GLY A 7 -12.28 -5.81 1.19
N GLN A 8 -13.03 -6.40 0.26
CA GLN A 8 -13.00 -7.84 0.01
C GLN A 8 -11.59 -8.33 -0.39
N ARG A 9 -10.84 -7.54 -1.17
CA ARG A 9 -9.46 -7.91 -1.57
C ARG A 9 -8.52 -8.03 -0.37
N LEU A 10 -8.63 -7.11 0.59
CA LEU A 10 -7.87 -7.18 1.84
C LEU A 10 -8.32 -8.37 2.69
N ALA A 11 -9.62 -8.63 2.76
CA ALA A 11 -10.20 -9.76 3.47
C ALA A 11 -9.73 -11.11 2.90
N GLU A 12 -9.79 -11.27 1.60
CA GLU A 12 -9.31 -12.47 0.90
C GLU A 12 -7.79 -12.66 1.10
N HIS A 13 -7.02 -11.57 0.99
CA HIS A 13 -5.57 -11.61 1.15
C HIS A 13 -5.13 -12.08 2.54
N PHE A 14 -5.86 -11.68 3.58
CA PHE A 14 -5.62 -12.08 4.96
C PHE A 14 -6.46 -13.28 5.42
N SER A 15 -7.25 -13.88 4.52
CA SER A 15 -8.15 -15.01 4.83
C SER A 15 -9.09 -14.69 5.99
N LEU A 16 -9.66 -13.48 6.00
CA LEU A 16 -10.61 -13.06 7.04
C LEU A 16 -11.95 -13.75 6.83
N LEU A 17 -12.50 -14.34 7.91
CA LEU A 17 -13.83 -14.94 7.90
C LEU A 17 -14.95 -13.89 7.85
N GLU A 18 -14.72 -12.75 8.50
CA GLU A 18 -15.67 -11.64 8.57
C GLU A 18 -14.91 -10.34 8.26
N SER A 19 -15.41 -9.59 7.29
CA SER A 19 -14.94 -8.25 7.01
C SER A 19 -16.11 -7.38 6.56
N SER A 20 -16.16 -6.16 7.09
CA SER A 20 -17.04 -5.11 6.57
C SER A 20 -16.22 -3.99 6.00
N SER A 21 -16.70 -3.36 4.94
CA SER A 21 -15.95 -2.29 4.28
C SER A 21 -16.86 -1.21 3.73
N ILE A 22 -16.36 0.01 3.79
CA ILE A 22 -16.96 1.19 3.16
C ILE A 22 -15.95 1.76 2.18
N VAL A 23 -16.43 2.16 1.03
CA VAL A 23 -15.65 2.91 0.05
C VAL A 23 -16.21 4.32 -0.06
N LEU A 24 -15.37 5.31 0.19
CA LEU A 24 -15.71 6.72 0.20
C LEU A 24 -15.16 7.40 -1.06
N GLY A 25 -16.03 8.02 -1.83
CA GLY A 25 -15.67 8.73 -3.05
C GLY A 25 -16.56 8.38 -4.24
N PRO A 26 -16.42 9.07 -5.37
CA PRO A 26 -17.24 8.82 -6.56
C PRO A 26 -16.87 7.48 -7.21
N GLU A 27 -17.90 6.77 -7.71
CA GLU A 27 -17.72 5.53 -8.45
C GLU A 27 -16.72 5.66 -9.61
N GLY A 28 -15.84 4.67 -9.76
CA GLY A 28 -14.87 4.61 -10.85
C GLY A 28 -13.61 5.46 -10.66
N LYS A 29 -13.47 6.20 -9.55
CA LYS A 29 -12.26 6.93 -9.19
C LYS A 29 -11.58 6.30 -7.97
N THR A 30 -10.30 6.54 -7.81
CA THR A 30 -9.54 6.06 -6.64
C THR A 30 -10.10 6.71 -5.37
N GLN A 31 -10.34 5.91 -4.37
CA GLN A 31 -11.22 6.22 -3.24
C GLN A 31 -10.50 5.95 -1.93
N VAL A 32 -10.90 6.65 -0.88
CA VAL A 32 -10.58 6.25 0.49
C VAL A 32 -11.47 5.08 0.86
N ALA A 33 -10.92 4.07 1.51
CA ALA A 33 -11.70 2.93 1.94
C ALA A 33 -11.41 2.55 3.38
N LEU A 34 -12.43 2.08 4.08
CA LEU A 34 -12.30 1.50 5.40
C LEU A 34 -12.60 0.01 5.32
N THR A 35 -11.78 -0.79 5.97
CA THR A 35 -12.01 -2.22 6.10
C THR A 35 -11.85 -2.60 7.57
N ARG A 36 -12.90 -3.12 8.19
CA ARG A 36 -12.79 -3.69 9.54
C ARG A 36 -12.19 -5.08 9.45
N MET A 37 -11.19 -5.30 10.28
CA MET A 37 -10.54 -6.59 10.46
C MET A 37 -10.74 -7.08 11.89
N ARG A 38 -11.46 -8.17 12.03
CA ARG A 38 -11.68 -8.82 13.32
C ARG A 38 -11.05 -10.21 13.29
N MET A 39 -10.02 -10.40 14.10
CA MET A 39 -9.28 -11.65 14.22
C MET A 39 -9.32 -12.12 15.68
N PRO A 40 -10.18 -13.10 16.03
CA PRO A 40 -10.30 -13.55 17.42
C PRO A 40 -9.00 -14.10 18.01
N ASN A 41 -8.20 -14.79 17.20
CA ASN A 41 -6.97 -15.45 17.64
C ASN A 41 -5.68 -14.81 17.06
N GLY A 42 -5.82 -13.69 16.33
CA GLY A 42 -4.69 -13.10 15.58
C GLY A 42 -4.26 -13.97 14.39
N PHE A 43 -3.08 -13.66 13.85
CA PHE A 43 -2.47 -14.45 12.78
C PHE A 43 -1.53 -15.51 13.34
N PRO A 44 -1.45 -16.70 12.72
CA PRO A 44 -0.55 -17.76 13.18
C PRO A 44 0.93 -17.44 12.99
N GLY A 45 1.24 -16.37 12.25
CA GLY A 45 2.60 -15.92 11.94
C GLY A 45 2.60 -14.49 11.41
N PRO A 46 3.69 -14.06 10.74
CA PRO A 46 3.73 -12.79 10.05
C PRO A 46 2.62 -12.69 9.01
N THR A 47 2.07 -11.49 8.84
CA THR A 47 1.07 -11.24 7.79
C THR A 47 1.68 -11.50 6.41
N PRO A 48 0.89 -11.94 5.42
CA PRO A 48 1.34 -11.98 4.03
C PRO A 48 1.82 -10.60 3.55
N HIS A 49 2.78 -10.60 2.64
CA HIS A 49 3.22 -9.37 1.98
C HIS A 49 2.10 -8.78 1.15
N ILE A 50 1.75 -7.53 1.41
CA ILE A 50 0.81 -6.79 0.58
C ILE A 50 1.55 -6.26 -0.65
N PRO A 51 1.00 -6.40 -1.87
CA PRO A 51 1.60 -5.78 -3.05
C PRO A 51 1.80 -4.28 -2.86
N PRO A 52 2.94 -3.71 -3.27
CA PRO A 52 3.20 -2.28 -3.08
C PRO A 52 2.21 -1.42 -3.87
N GLU A 53 1.69 -0.41 -3.21
CA GLU A 53 0.75 0.57 -3.75
C GLU A 53 1.13 1.98 -3.29
N MET A 54 0.88 2.99 -4.13
CA MET A 54 1.07 4.41 -3.77
C MET A 54 -0.05 4.88 -2.82
N ALA A 55 -0.09 4.28 -1.64
CA ALA A 55 -1.12 4.52 -0.63
C ALA A 55 -0.55 4.37 0.78
N PHE A 56 -1.28 4.91 1.73
CA PHE A 56 -1.10 4.60 3.14
C PHE A 56 -2.26 3.73 3.65
N SER A 57 -1.99 2.86 4.60
CA SER A 57 -3.01 2.17 5.38
C SER A 57 -2.83 2.55 6.85
N VAL A 58 -3.85 3.17 7.43
CA VAL A 58 -3.87 3.53 8.85
C VAL A 58 -4.70 2.50 9.60
N SER A 59 -4.05 1.66 10.38
CA SER A 59 -4.71 0.72 11.29
C SER A 59 -5.13 1.45 12.56
N VAL A 60 -6.40 1.35 12.94
CA VAL A 60 -6.97 1.93 14.17
C VAL A 60 -7.62 0.84 14.98
N HIS A 61 -7.13 0.56 16.17
CA HIS A 61 -7.72 -0.46 17.05
C HIS A 61 -8.95 0.07 17.76
N LEU A 62 -10.09 -0.62 17.57
CA LEU A 62 -11.38 -0.22 18.18
C LEU A 62 -11.47 -0.57 19.66
N ARG A 63 -10.70 -1.58 20.09
CA ARG A 63 -10.59 -2.04 21.48
C ARG A 63 -9.15 -2.43 21.79
N ARG A 64 -8.85 -2.55 23.07
CA ARG A 64 -7.58 -3.09 23.54
C ARG A 64 -7.42 -4.52 23.04
N PRO A 65 -6.28 -4.93 22.48
CA PRO A 65 -5.97 -6.31 22.16
C PRO A 65 -5.92 -7.18 23.43
N ASP A 66 -6.22 -8.47 23.28
CA ASP A 66 -6.18 -9.40 24.42
C ASP A 66 -4.75 -9.56 24.97
N SER A 67 -3.75 -9.49 24.09
CA SER A 67 -2.32 -9.48 24.44
C SER A 67 -1.54 -8.80 23.30
N ILE A 68 -0.39 -8.24 23.63
CA ILE A 68 0.58 -7.72 22.64
C ILE A 68 1.91 -8.48 22.71
N LYS A 69 1.94 -9.59 23.43
CA LYS A 69 3.16 -10.39 23.56
C LYS A 69 3.58 -10.93 22.19
N GLY A 70 4.78 -10.57 21.75
CA GLY A 70 5.30 -10.96 20.44
C GLY A 70 4.84 -10.09 19.28
N TRP A 71 3.98 -9.10 19.49
CA TRP A 71 3.58 -8.18 18.42
C TRP A 71 4.74 -7.33 17.93
N GLY A 72 4.76 -7.09 16.64
CA GLY A 72 5.75 -6.23 16.01
C GLY A 72 5.43 -5.96 14.55
N THR A 73 6.27 -5.17 13.93
CA THR A 73 6.16 -4.81 12.52
C THR A 73 7.55 -4.69 11.92
N TRP A 74 7.71 -5.20 10.71
CA TRP A 74 8.91 -4.96 9.92
C TRP A 74 8.76 -3.62 9.19
N LEU A 75 9.66 -2.69 9.48
CA LEU A 75 9.81 -1.41 8.81
C LEU A 75 11.24 -1.35 8.27
N ASP A 76 11.39 -1.09 6.98
CA ASP A 76 12.69 -1.04 6.29
C ASP A 76 13.57 -2.29 6.56
N GLY A 77 12.93 -3.45 6.60
CA GLY A 77 13.58 -4.74 6.85
C GLY A 77 14.01 -4.99 8.31
N ARG A 78 13.69 -4.07 9.24
CA ARG A 78 13.98 -4.23 10.68
C ARG A 78 12.71 -4.52 11.46
N PHE A 79 12.79 -5.45 12.40
CA PHE A 79 11.67 -5.77 13.28
C PHE A 79 11.59 -4.78 14.44
N HIS A 80 10.47 -4.07 14.53
CA HIS A 80 10.13 -3.17 15.61
C HIS A 80 9.09 -3.82 16.51
N ARG A 81 9.49 -4.13 17.73
CA ARG A 81 8.59 -4.72 18.72
C ARG A 81 7.57 -3.70 19.20
N VAL A 82 6.32 -4.12 19.30
CA VAL A 82 5.27 -3.33 19.95
C VAL A 82 5.40 -3.47 21.46
N THR A 83 5.49 -2.35 22.17
CA THR A 83 5.65 -2.31 23.62
C THR A 83 4.38 -1.90 24.35
N GLU A 84 3.50 -1.16 23.69
CA GLU A 84 2.23 -0.70 24.24
C GLU A 84 1.17 -0.64 23.14
N TRP A 85 -0.05 -1.04 23.45
CA TRP A 85 -1.20 -0.91 22.55
C TRP A 85 -2.51 -0.93 23.31
N ASP A 86 -3.43 -0.01 22.96
CA ASP A 86 -4.73 0.13 23.60
C ASP A 86 -5.81 0.46 22.56
N ALA A 87 -7.06 0.66 23.00
CA ALA A 87 -8.10 1.25 22.14
C ALA A 87 -7.63 2.63 21.65
N GLY A 88 -7.82 2.89 20.36
CA GLY A 88 -7.30 4.09 19.69
C GLY A 88 -5.80 4.03 19.38
N GLY A 89 -5.12 2.93 19.69
CA GLY A 89 -3.76 2.70 19.21
C GLY A 89 -3.75 2.59 17.69
N ILE A 90 -2.89 3.37 17.03
CA ILE A 90 -2.77 3.37 15.58
C ILE A 90 -1.40 2.90 15.11
N GLN A 91 -1.37 2.47 13.87
CA GLN A 91 -0.15 2.31 13.08
C GLN A 91 -0.40 2.75 11.66
N ILE A 92 0.54 3.50 11.10
CA ILE A 92 0.54 3.92 9.70
C ILE A 92 1.50 3.02 8.93
N PHE A 93 1.01 2.41 7.88
CA PHE A 93 1.77 1.62 6.94
C PHE A 93 1.91 2.39 5.63
N ASP A 94 3.13 2.61 5.20
CA ASP A 94 3.40 2.98 3.81
C ASP A 94 3.31 1.71 2.97
N MET A 95 2.29 1.65 2.11
CA MET A 95 2.02 0.46 1.30
C MET A 95 3.09 0.22 0.23
N GLU A 96 3.91 1.23 -0.10
CA GLU A 96 5.04 1.03 -1.02
C GLU A 96 6.19 0.22 -0.39
N SER A 97 6.26 0.17 0.95
CA SER A 97 7.29 -0.56 1.70
C SER A 97 6.99 -2.04 1.91
N GLU A 98 5.92 -2.58 1.33
CA GLU A 98 5.45 -3.97 1.53
C GLU A 98 5.39 -4.34 3.03
N PRO A 99 4.57 -3.66 3.83
CA PRO A 99 4.60 -3.81 5.28
C PRO A 99 4.18 -5.22 5.72
N VAL A 100 4.91 -5.76 6.68
CA VAL A 100 4.61 -7.04 7.33
C VAL A 100 4.44 -6.82 8.82
N ALA A 101 3.39 -7.38 9.39
CA ALA A 101 3.11 -7.28 10.82
C ALA A 101 3.03 -8.67 11.47
N LEU A 102 3.37 -8.73 12.75
CA LEU A 102 3.15 -9.91 13.60
C LEU A 102 2.10 -9.56 14.64
N ARG A 103 0.94 -10.24 14.58
CA ARG A 103 -0.23 -10.02 15.45
C ARG A 103 -0.76 -11.38 15.88
N THR A 104 -0.17 -11.95 16.91
CA THR A 104 -0.34 -13.34 17.35
C THR A 104 -1.48 -13.54 18.34
N SER A 105 -2.25 -12.50 18.65
CA SER A 105 -3.40 -12.56 19.55
C SER A 105 -4.59 -11.80 19.01
N GLY A 106 -5.76 -11.98 19.60
CA GLY A 106 -7.00 -11.38 19.15
C GLY A 106 -6.99 -9.87 19.08
N PHE A 107 -7.54 -9.31 18.00
CA PHE A 107 -7.69 -7.87 17.80
C PHE A 107 -8.95 -7.53 16.99
N ASP A 108 -9.35 -6.27 17.08
CA ASP A 108 -10.43 -5.66 16.31
C ASP A 108 -9.98 -4.26 15.88
N SER A 109 -9.75 -4.08 14.60
CA SER A 109 -9.22 -2.85 14.04
C SER A 109 -9.91 -2.45 12.75
N VAL A 110 -9.86 -1.16 12.44
CA VAL A 110 -10.26 -0.59 11.15
C VAL A 110 -9.01 -0.18 10.41
N HIS A 111 -8.89 -0.62 9.18
CA HIS A 111 -7.84 -0.19 8.25
C HIS A 111 -8.40 0.86 7.31
N VAL A 112 -7.85 2.04 7.38
CA VAL A 112 -8.21 3.18 6.52
C VAL A 112 -7.18 3.24 5.39
N TYR A 113 -7.58 2.83 4.20
CA TYR A 113 -6.78 2.92 2.99
C TYR A 113 -6.91 4.30 2.37
N ILE A 114 -5.79 4.97 2.14
CA ILE A 114 -5.74 6.33 1.62
C ILE A 114 -4.71 6.41 0.51
N PRO A 115 -5.13 6.54 -0.76
CA PRO A 115 -4.21 6.79 -1.85
C PRO A 115 -3.39 8.06 -1.62
N ARG A 116 -2.09 8.01 -1.87
CA ARG A 116 -1.16 9.13 -1.65
C ARG A 116 -1.58 10.38 -2.40
N PHE A 117 -2.14 10.25 -3.62
CA PHE A 117 -2.58 11.40 -4.40
C PHE A 117 -3.75 12.17 -3.75
N ILE A 118 -4.61 11.51 -2.92
CA ILE A 118 -5.69 12.19 -2.20
C ILE A 118 -5.09 13.12 -1.13
N LEU A 119 -4.10 12.65 -0.37
CA LEU A 119 -3.38 13.48 0.58
C LEU A 119 -2.63 14.62 -0.12
N ASN A 120 -2.01 14.35 -1.28
CA ASN A 120 -1.31 15.36 -2.04
C ASN A 120 -2.25 16.42 -2.62
N ARG A 121 -3.43 16.00 -3.13
CA ARG A 121 -4.45 16.95 -3.59
C ARG A 121 -4.93 17.85 -2.46
N PHE A 122 -5.20 17.28 -1.28
CA PHE A 122 -5.55 18.05 -0.08
C PHE A 122 -4.44 19.05 0.27
N SER A 123 -3.18 18.63 0.22
CA SER A 123 -2.04 19.51 0.50
C SER A 123 -1.91 20.64 -0.52
N ASP A 124 -2.11 20.36 -1.81
CA ASP A 124 -2.08 21.36 -2.88
C ASP A 124 -3.24 22.39 -2.72
N GLU A 125 -4.46 21.92 -2.43
CA GLU A 125 -5.64 22.78 -2.16
C GLU A 125 -5.50 23.63 -0.90
N SER A 126 -4.72 23.16 0.09
CA SER A 126 -4.46 23.85 1.37
C SER A 126 -3.15 24.64 1.37
N GLU A 127 -2.48 24.80 0.24
CA GLU A 127 -1.15 25.43 0.09
C GLU A 127 -0.07 24.84 1.01
N GLN A 128 -0.23 23.55 1.36
CA GLN A 128 0.71 22.81 2.20
C GLN A 128 1.71 22.02 1.35
N ARG A 129 2.78 21.57 1.99
CA ARG A 129 3.74 20.69 1.32
C ARG A 129 3.11 19.32 1.07
N ARG A 130 3.32 18.76 -0.12
CA ARG A 130 2.87 17.39 -0.45
C ARG A 130 3.38 16.37 0.54
N VAL A 131 2.52 15.39 0.84
CA VAL A 131 2.80 14.32 1.79
C VAL A 131 3.75 13.32 1.16
N ARG A 132 4.96 13.23 1.71
CA ARG A 132 5.94 12.23 1.32
C ARG A 132 5.85 10.99 2.17
N ASN A 133 5.72 11.21 3.46
CA ASN A 133 5.69 10.16 4.44
C ASN A 133 4.81 10.58 5.63
N LEU A 134 4.18 9.58 6.24
CA LEU A 134 3.45 9.74 7.48
C LEU A 134 4.13 8.85 8.52
N HIS A 135 4.53 9.43 9.64
CA HIS A 135 5.21 8.72 10.70
C HIS A 135 4.42 8.71 12.01
N CYS A 136 4.23 7.53 12.56
CA CYS A 136 3.82 7.38 13.95
C CYS A 136 4.55 6.19 14.60
N THR A 137 4.79 6.28 15.89
CA THR A 137 5.23 5.10 16.66
C THR A 137 4.07 4.11 16.72
N PRO A 138 4.27 2.80 16.40
CA PRO A 138 3.23 1.80 16.51
C PRO A 138 2.59 1.79 17.90
N GLY A 139 1.25 1.86 17.97
CA GLY A 139 0.51 1.95 19.23
C GLY A 139 0.23 3.37 19.72
N THR A 140 0.70 4.41 19.02
CA THR A 140 0.34 5.80 19.34
C THR A 140 -1.17 5.94 19.48
N LYS A 141 -1.64 6.43 20.64
CA LYS A 141 -3.07 6.69 20.88
C LYS A 141 -3.51 7.92 20.11
N ASP A 142 -4.53 7.75 19.28
CA ASP A 142 -5.16 8.81 18.50
C ASP A 142 -6.67 8.79 18.71
N ALA A 143 -7.15 9.70 19.55
CA ALA A 143 -8.58 9.83 19.84
C ALA A 143 -9.37 10.29 18.61
N VAL A 144 -8.79 11.15 17.77
CA VAL A 144 -9.45 11.65 16.56
C VAL A 144 -9.68 10.51 15.58
N MET A 145 -8.64 9.71 15.30
CA MET A 145 -8.76 8.55 14.43
C MET A 145 -9.72 7.49 14.99
N LEU A 146 -9.71 7.26 16.30
CA LEU A 146 -10.64 6.33 16.93
C LEU A 146 -12.10 6.77 16.77
N HIS A 147 -12.40 8.04 17.08
CA HIS A 147 -13.77 8.55 16.96
C HIS A 147 -14.21 8.61 15.50
N TRP A 148 -13.33 9.00 14.60
CA TRP A 148 -13.59 9.01 13.16
C TRP A 148 -13.90 7.59 12.65
N ALA A 149 -13.10 6.59 13.00
CA ALA A 149 -13.33 5.21 12.62
C ALA A 149 -14.65 4.68 13.19
N ARG A 150 -14.95 4.93 14.47
CA ARG A 150 -16.20 4.52 15.11
C ARG A 150 -17.43 5.15 14.49
N MET A 151 -17.34 6.43 14.11
CA MET A 151 -18.43 7.14 13.45
C MET A 151 -18.73 6.54 12.06
N MET A 152 -17.72 6.05 11.36
CA MET A 152 -17.88 5.47 10.02
C MET A 152 -18.38 4.02 10.04
N MET A 153 -18.16 3.26 11.10
CA MET A 153 -18.51 1.84 11.17
C MET A 153 -19.99 1.51 10.95
N PRO A 154 -20.97 2.26 11.48
CA PRO A 154 -22.39 1.97 11.23
C PRO A 154 -22.79 1.99 9.75
N PHE A 155 -22.00 2.62 8.90
CA PHE A 155 -22.26 2.69 7.46
C PHE A 155 -21.62 1.53 6.67
N SER A 156 -20.84 0.64 7.33
CA SER A 156 -20.22 -0.51 6.66
C SER A 156 -21.14 -1.70 6.49
N ASP A 157 -22.20 -1.80 7.30
CA ASP A 157 -23.01 -3.00 7.45
C ASP A 157 -24.44 -2.83 6.90
N GLY A 158 -24.77 -1.72 6.23
CA GLY A 158 -26.14 -1.46 5.82
C GLY A 158 -26.32 -0.53 4.62
N PRO A 159 -27.56 -0.40 4.14
CA PRO A 159 -27.92 0.39 2.95
C PRO A 159 -27.92 1.89 3.21
N VAL A 160 -27.31 2.39 4.28
CA VAL A 160 -27.31 3.80 4.60
C VAL A 160 -26.34 4.53 3.66
N HIS A 161 -26.90 5.28 2.73
CA HIS A 161 -26.13 6.15 1.85
C HIS A 161 -25.83 7.47 2.54
N LEU A 162 -24.56 7.75 2.79
CA LEU A 162 -24.11 9.07 3.22
C LEU A 162 -24.26 10.06 2.05
N PRO A 163 -24.82 11.28 2.29
CA PRO A 163 -24.77 12.34 1.31
C PRO A 163 -23.32 12.61 0.87
N ARG A 164 -23.12 12.89 -0.41
CA ARG A 164 -21.77 13.12 -0.98
C ARG A 164 -20.99 14.20 -0.22
N LEU A 165 -21.66 15.29 0.16
CA LEU A 165 -21.05 16.35 0.94
C LEU A 165 -20.45 15.83 2.26
N VAL A 166 -21.19 14.96 2.97
CA VAL A 166 -20.69 14.38 4.23
C VAL A 166 -19.46 13.52 3.99
N ILE A 167 -19.46 12.74 2.90
CA ILE A 167 -18.30 11.92 2.52
C ILE A 167 -17.07 12.80 2.25
N ASP A 168 -17.25 13.86 1.46
CA ASP A 168 -16.16 14.78 1.10
C ASP A 168 -15.59 15.46 2.35
N GLU A 169 -16.44 15.93 3.27
CA GLU A 169 -16.02 16.53 4.55
C GLU A 169 -15.29 15.53 5.47
N MET A 170 -15.76 14.28 5.50
CA MET A 170 -15.11 13.22 6.28
C MET A 170 -13.70 12.90 5.75
N ILE A 171 -13.53 12.88 4.43
CA ILE A 171 -12.21 12.70 3.79
C ILE A 171 -11.32 13.92 4.08
N MET A 172 -11.86 15.13 3.98
CA MET A 172 -11.13 16.37 4.28
C MET A 172 -10.62 16.38 5.72
N LEU A 173 -11.48 16.05 6.70
CA LEU A 173 -11.11 15.95 8.11
C LEU A 173 -9.99 14.92 8.33
N LEU A 174 -10.11 13.75 7.72
CA LEU A 174 -9.11 12.68 7.78
C LEU A 174 -7.76 13.17 7.23
N CYS A 175 -7.76 13.77 6.03
CA CYS A 175 -6.54 14.27 5.39
C CYS A 175 -5.89 15.39 6.23
N ALA A 176 -6.69 16.33 6.72
CA ALA A 176 -6.22 17.43 7.56
C ALA A 176 -5.58 16.91 8.86
N HIS A 177 -6.22 15.95 9.53
CA HIS A 177 -5.69 15.35 10.75
C HIS A 177 -4.37 14.61 10.51
N LEU A 178 -4.34 13.74 9.50
CA LEU A 178 -3.16 12.93 9.19
C LEU A 178 -1.96 13.79 8.76
N THR A 179 -2.19 14.75 7.88
CA THR A 179 -1.11 15.64 7.41
C THR A 179 -0.60 16.51 8.54
N ARG A 180 -1.48 17.10 9.36
CA ARG A 180 -1.06 17.96 10.46
C ARG A 180 -0.31 17.22 11.57
N THR A 181 -0.73 15.97 11.86
CA THR A 181 -0.25 15.23 13.03
C THR A 181 0.92 14.32 12.70
N TYR A 182 0.91 13.68 11.52
CA TYR A 182 1.81 12.59 11.17
C TYR A 182 2.68 12.86 9.95
N GLN A 183 2.38 13.92 9.18
CA GLN A 183 3.29 14.32 8.13
C GLN A 183 4.62 14.70 8.77
N ASP A 184 5.66 14.01 8.35
CA ASP A 184 7.02 14.43 8.67
C ASP A 184 7.27 15.77 7.95
N LEU A 185 7.00 16.86 8.66
CA LEU A 185 7.36 18.22 8.19
C LEU A 185 8.88 18.38 8.14
N GLY A 186 9.56 17.24 8.35
CA GLY A 186 11.00 17.17 8.52
C GLY A 186 11.41 18.10 9.67
N ARG A 187 11.94 17.56 10.75
CA ARG A 187 13.23 18.09 11.17
C ARG A 187 13.96 18.36 9.88
N ARG A 188 14.02 19.68 9.45
CA ARG A 188 14.66 20.14 8.20
C ARG A 188 15.18 18.94 7.47
N ALA A 189 14.46 18.45 6.44
CA ALA A 189 14.99 17.31 5.71
C ALA A 189 16.46 17.63 5.66
N GLU A 190 17.29 16.87 6.38
CA GLU A 190 18.71 16.97 6.11
C GLU A 190 18.69 16.93 4.64
N VAL A 191 18.97 18.07 4.01
CA VAL A 191 19.11 18.14 2.57
C VAL A 191 20.11 17.07 2.38
N VAL A 192 19.62 15.84 1.96
CA VAL A 192 20.50 14.68 1.89
C VAL A 192 21.48 15.16 0.87
N THR A 193 22.56 15.79 1.39
CA THR A 193 23.49 16.60 0.61
C THR A 193 23.91 15.72 -0.55
N GLY A 194 23.38 15.96 -1.77
CA GLY A 194 23.55 15.10 -2.93
C GLY A 194 22.44 14.10 -3.26
N GLY A 195 21.27 14.15 -2.58
CA GLY A 195 20.04 13.46 -3.00
C GLY A 195 19.27 14.23 -4.08
N LEU A 196 18.20 13.66 -4.60
CA LEU A 196 17.26 14.33 -5.50
C LEU A 196 16.46 15.40 -4.74
N ALA A 197 16.27 16.56 -5.35
CA ALA A 197 15.31 17.54 -4.89
C ALA A 197 13.89 16.93 -4.97
N VAL A 198 12.92 17.52 -4.24
CA VAL A 198 11.53 17.04 -4.18
C VAL A 198 10.92 16.83 -5.55
N TRP A 199 10.93 17.90 -6.33
CA TRP A 199 10.36 17.88 -7.68
C TRP A 199 11.05 16.86 -8.59
N GLN A 200 12.37 16.62 -8.39
CA GLN A 200 13.12 15.59 -9.11
C GLN A 200 12.69 14.18 -8.70
N GLN A 201 12.37 13.98 -7.42
CA GLN A 201 11.85 12.69 -6.94
C GLN A 201 10.47 12.43 -7.54
N ASP A 202 9.57 13.43 -7.49
CA ASP A 202 8.21 13.31 -8.03
C ASP A 202 8.26 13.05 -9.54
N ARG A 203 9.10 13.79 -10.29
CA ARG A 203 9.27 13.61 -11.72
C ARG A 203 9.88 12.26 -12.09
N ALA A 204 10.89 11.82 -11.34
CA ALA A 204 11.49 10.50 -11.56
C ALA A 204 10.48 9.38 -11.32
N MET A 205 9.64 9.51 -10.28
CA MET A 205 8.62 8.49 -9.95
C MET A 205 7.49 8.46 -10.98
N GLU A 206 7.03 9.61 -11.45
CA GLU A 206 6.05 9.74 -12.52
C GLU A 206 6.54 9.02 -13.80
N LEU A 207 7.71 9.36 -14.28
CA LEU A 207 8.31 8.76 -15.48
C LEU A 207 8.58 7.26 -15.34
N LEU A 208 9.04 6.81 -14.17
CA LEU A 208 9.26 5.39 -13.91
C LEU A 208 7.95 4.59 -13.88
N ASN A 209 6.83 5.19 -13.44
CA ASN A 209 5.53 4.55 -13.45
C ASN A 209 4.88 4.54 -14.85
N GLU A 210 5.10 5.59 -15.64
CA GLU A 210 4.60 5.66 -17.03
C GLU A 210 5.34 4.71 -17.96
N HIS A 211 6.63 4.44 -17.71
CA HIS A 211 7.52 3.66 -18.58
C HIS A 211 8.01 2.36 -17.92
N LEU A 212 7.11 1.64 -17.25
CA LEU A 212 7.46 0.34 -16.64
C LEU A 212 7.92 -0.69 -17.66
N ASP A 213 7.42 -0.59 -18.90
CA ASP A 213 7.80 -1.42 -20.05
C ASP A 213 9.28 -1.27 -20.46
N GLY A 214 9.98 -0.25 -19.96
CA GLY A 214 11.37 0.05 -20.33
C GLY A 214 11.50 1.05 -21.45
N GLY A 215 10.40 1.72 -21.82
CA GLY A 215 10.38 2.72 -22.89
C GLY A 215 11.20 3.98 -22.64
N ILE A 216 11.70 4.19 -21.41
CA ILE A 216 12.53 5.35 -21.08
C ILE A 216 13.97 4.92 -20.74
N ALA A 217 14.95 5.55 -21.39
CA ALA A 217 16.35 5.34 -21.05
C ALA A 217 16.70 6.08 -19.75
N LEU A 218 17.69 5.54 -19.01
CA LEU A 218 18.18 6.17 -17.78
C LEU A 218 18.72 7.60 -18.02
N ALA A 219 19.25 7.84 -19.21
CA ALA A 219 19.74 9.15 -19.62
C ALA A 219 18.59 10.16 -19.72
N ASP A 220 17.46 9.75 -20.26
CA ASP A 220 16.27 10.59 -20.43
C ASP A 220 15.64 10.91 -19.06
N LEU A 221 15.55 9.92 -18.16
CA LEU A 221 15.15 10.15 -16.76
C LEU A 221 16.02 11.19 -16.05
N ALA A 222 17.33 11.12 -16.26
CA ALA A 222 18.26 12.07 -15.68
C ALA A 222 18.07 13.47 -16.26
N THR A 223 17.87 13.57 -17.57
CA THR A 223 17.63 14.83 -18.29
C THR A 223 16.37 15.51 -17.82
N GLU A 224 15.26 14.75 -17.70
CA GLU A 224 13.98 15.23 -17.19
C GLU A 224 14.08 15.75 -15.73
N CYS A 225 15.02 15.22 -14.97
CA CYS A 225 15.34 15.71 -13.62
C CYS A 225 16.41 16.82 -13.60
N GLY A 226 16.88 17.30 -14.76
CA GLY A 226 17.92 18.32 -14.84
C GLY A 226 19.29 17.87 -14.31
N LEU A 227 19.61 16.56 -14.41
CA LEU A 227 20.83 15.97 -13.89
C LEU A 227 21.58 15.17 -14.97
N SER A 228 22.90 15.04 -14.81
CA SER A 228 23.63 14.04 -15.58
C SER A 228 23.28 12.61 -15.08
N PRO A 229 23.34 11.56 -15.95
CA PRO A 229 23.00 10.20 -15.58
C PRO A 229 23.72 9.69 -14.33
N GLY A 230 25.02 9.97 -14.22
CA GLY A 230 25.81 9.57 -13.05
C GLY A 230 25.41 10.29 -11.75
N ARG A 231 25.04 11.57 -11.86
CA ARG A 231 24.53 12.33 -10.70
C ARG A 231 23.14 11.86 -10.31
N PHE A 232 22.27 11.63 -11.28
CA PHE A 232 20.93 11.10 -11.06
C PHE A 232 20.97 9.74 -10.33
N MET A 233 21.77 8.78 -10.81
CA MET A 233 21.88 7.45 -10.17
C MET A 233 22.33 7.54 -8.71
N ARG A 234 23.32 8.37 -8.39
CA ARG A 234 23.79 8.56 -7.01
C ARG A 234 22.74 9.25 -6.15
N ALA A 235 22.13 10.32 -6.68
CA ALA A 235 21.12 11.08 -5.97
C ALA A 235 19.85 10.24 -5.75
N PHE A 236 19.43 9.46 -6.75
CA PHE A 236 18.30 8.52 -6.62
C PHE A 236 18.56 7.48 -5.53
N LYS A 237 19.70 6.78 -5.57
CA LYS A 237 20.06 5.81 -4.51
C LYS A 237 20.09 6.45 -3.13
N LYS A 238 20.54 7.71 -3.05
CA LYS A 238 20.60 8.43 -1.77
C LYS A 238 19.21 8.84 -1.26
N SER A 239 18.28 9.19 -2.15
CA SER A 239 16.91 9.57 -1.81
C SER A 239 15.99 8.38 -1.52
N PHE A 240 16.15 7.27 -2.27
CA PHE A 240 15.26 6.11 -2.18
C PHE A 240 15.90 4.87 -1.53
N GLY A 241 17.16 4.96 -1.11
CA GLY A 241 17.88 3.85 -0.47
C GLY A 241 18.35 2.74 -1.41
N ILE A 242 17.78 2.63 -2.60
CA ILE A 242 18.08 1.59 -3.60
C ILE A 242 18.43 2.19 -4.97
N PRO A 243 19.25 1.50 -5.79
CA PRO A 243 19.53 1.93 -7.15
C PRO A 243 18.26 1.97 -8.02
N VAL A 244 18.16 2.94 -8.93
CA VAL A 244 17.01 3.11 -9.84
C VAL A 244 16.67 1.84 -10.63
N ARG A 245 17.68 1.09 -11.10
CA ARG A 245 17.47 -0.18 -11.82
C ARG A 245 16.81 -1.24 -10.95
N ARG A 246 17.21 -1.32 -9.68
CA ARG A 246 16.61 -2.26 -8.73
C ARG A 246 15.18 -1.84 -8.38
N TYR A 247 14.95 -0.55 -8.22
CA TYR A 247 13.60 0.01 -8.04
C TYR A 247 12.68 -0.38 -9.21
N LEU A 248 13.11 -0.11 -10.46
CA LEU A 248 12.35 -0.45 -11.66
C LEU A 248 12.09 -1.97 -11.76
N LEU A 249 13.10 -2.78 -11.44
CA LEU A 249 12.96 -4.25 -11.42
C LEU A 249 11.88 -4.71 -10.43
N HIS A 250 11.88 -4.16 -9.21
CA HIS A 250 10.84 -4.46 -8.22
C HIS A 250 9.44 -4.08 -8.74
N LYS A 251 9.29 -2.88 -9.31
CA LYS A 251 8.02 -2.42 -9.89
C LYS A 251 7.53 -3.35 -11.02
N ARG A 252 8.42 -3.74 -11.94
CA ARG A 252 8.09 -4.71 -13.01
C ARG A 252 7.59 -6.04 -12.47
N ILE A 253 8.25 -6.57 -11.44
CA ILE A 253 7.83 -7.83 -10.79
C ILE A 253 6.47 -7.67 -10.11
N GLN A 254 6.17 -6.53 -9.48
CA GLN A 254 4.86 -6.29 -8.87
C GLN A 254 3.75 -6.17 -9.93
N THR A 255 4.01 -5.47 -11.03
CA THR A 255 3.08 -5.43 -12.17
C THR A 255 2.85 -6.82 -12.76
N ALA A 256 3.93 -7.63 -12.86
CA ALA A 256 3.82 -9.02 -13.31
C ALA A 256 2.97 -9.88 -12.37
N LYS A 257 3.12 -9.74 -11.04
CA LYS A 257 2.28 -10.46 -10.07
C LYS A 257 0.79 -10.14 -10.32
N SER A 258 0.45 -8.86 -10.48
CA SER A 258 -0.92 -8.45 -10.79
C SER A 258 -1.43 -9.06 -12.11
N ALA A 259 -0.62 -9.02 -13.17
CA ALA A 259 -0.97 -9.63 -14.45
C ALA A 259 -1.14 -11.15 -14.34
N LEU A 260 -0.30 -11.83 -13.56
CA LEU A 260 -0.38 -13.28 -13.33
C LEU A 260 -1.64 -13.71 -12.57
N LEU A 261 -2.17 -12.85 -11.68
CA LEU A 261 -3.41 -13.12 -10.92
C LEU A 261 -4.67 -12.87 -11.74
N HIS A 262 -4.67 -11.82 -12.57
CA HIS A 262 -5.88 -11.33 -13.21
C HIS A 262 -5.96 -11.69 -14.70
N SER A 263 -5.04 -12.52 -15.21
CA SER A 263 -5.08 -12.97 -16.61
C SER A 263 -4.44 -14.34 -16.80
N ASP A 264 -4.94 -15.09 -17.78
CA ASP A 264 -4.39 -16.37 -18.22
C ASP A 264 -3.30 -16.20 -19.30
N LYS A 265 -2.76 -14.99 -19.45
CA LYS A 265 -1.72 -14.69 -20.44
C LYS A 265 -0.52 -15.64 -20.29
N PRO A 266 0.07 -16.10 -21.40
CA PRO A 266 1.34 -16.83 -21.38
C PRO A 266 2.44 -16.05 -20.65
N LEU A 267 3.31 -16.74 -19.92
CA LEU A 267 4.39 -16.10 -19.14
C LEU A 267 5.30 -15.21 -19.99
N LEU A 268 5.55 -15.60 -21.24
CA LEU A 268 6.31 -14.78 -22.18
C LEU A 268 5.60 -13.44 -22.45
N LYS A 269 4.29 -13.47 -22.65
CA LYS A 269 3.52 -12.25 -22.92
C LYS A 269 3.53 -11.31 -21.70
N VAL A 270 3.35 -11.86 -20.50
CA VAL A 270 3.49 -11.09 -19.25
C VAL A 270 4.88 -10.50 -19.13
N ALA A 271 5.94 -11.28 -19.39
CA ALA A 271 7.33 -10.81 -19.33
C ALA A 271 7.57 -9.60 -20.25
N LEU A 272 7.12 -9.68 -21.51
CA LEU A 272 7.28 -8.60 -22.48
C LEU A 272 6.47 -7.35 -22.08
N GLU A 273 5.23 -7.52 -21.63
CA GLU A 273 4.37 -6.40 -21.19
C GLU A 273 4.93 -5.63 -19.98
N VAL A 274 5.68 -6.29 -19.12
CA VAL A 274 6.31 -5.63 -17.96
C VAL A 274 7.78 -5.24 -18.23
N GLY A 275 8.22 -5.27 -19.47
CA GLY A 275 9.50 -4.72 -19.92
C GLY A 275 10.71 -5.62 -19.77
N PHE A 276 10.54 -6.96 -19.74
CA PHE A 276 11.65 -7.89 -19.90
C PHE A 276 11.86 -8.23 -21.37
N THR A 277 13.12 -8.45 -21.75
CA THR A 277 13.48 -8.80 -23.11
C THR A 277 13.08 -10.23 -23.49
N ASP A 278 13.03 -11.12 -22.49
CA ASP A 278 12.71 -12.53 -22.66
C ASP A 278 12.16 -13.16 -21.38
N GLN A 279 11.53 -14.32 -21.53
CA GLN A 279 10.97 -15.08 -20.42
C GLN A 279 12.04 -15.65 -19.46
N PRO A 280 13.22 -16.12 -19.89
CA PRO A 280 14.28 -16.54 -18.97
C PRO A 280 14.77 -15.43 -18.04
N ALA A 281 14.98 -14.22 -18.54
CA ALA A 281 15.35 -13.05 -17.73
C ALA A 281 14.28 -12.73 -16.69
N PHE A 282 13.01 -12.72 -17.12
CA PHE A 282 11.86 -12.56 -16.25
C PHE A 282 11.83 -13.63 -15.15
N ASN A 283 11.95 -14.91 -15.51
CA ASN A 283 11.90 -16.02 -14.55
C ASN A 283 13.00 -15.93 -13.49
N ARG A 284 14.24 -15.57 -13.89
CA ARG A 284 15.36 -15.37 -12.96
C ARG A 284 15.06 -14.24 -11.98
N SER A 285 14.69 -13.07 -12.50
CA SER A 285 14.41 -11.90 -11.67
C SER A 285 13.20 -12.10 -10.77
N PHE A 286 12.16 -12.76 -11.28
CA PHE A 286 10.98 -13.07 -10.48
C PHE A 286 11.33 -14.03 -9.32
N ARG A 287 12.11 -15.08 -9.59
CA ARG A 287 12.56 -16.02 -8.55
C ARG A 287 13.48 -15.35 -7.53
N GLU A 288 14.37 -14.46 -7.96
CA GLU A 288 15.25 -13.70 -7.06
C GLU A 288 14.46 -12.83 -6.07
N ILE A 289 13.39 -12.16 -6.54
CA ILE A 289 12.61 -11.22 -5.73
C ILE A 289 11.49 -11.93 -4.95
N VAL A 290 10.84 -12.92 -5.54
CA VAL A 290 9.62 -13.56 -4.98
C VAL A 290 9.93 -14.89 -4.30
N GLY A 291 11.09 -15.48 -4.56
CA GLY A 291 11.49 -16.79 -4.00
C GLY A 291 10.99 -18.00 -4.79
N THR A 292 10.00 -17.83 -5.69
CA THR A 292 9.40 -18.91 -6.48
C THR A 292 9.33 -18.54 -7.96
N SER A 293 9.11 -19.53 -8.86
CA SER A 293 8.93 -19.22 -10.28
C SER A 293 7.57 -18.57 -10.55
N PRO A 294 7.43 -17.74 -11.63
CA PRO A 294 6.16 -17.10 -11.98
C PRO A 294 5.00 -18.09 -12.14
N GLY A 295 5.28 -19.25 -12.76
CA GLY A 295 4.26 -20.28 -12.95
C GLY A 295 3.85 -20.99 -11.66
N GLN A 296 4.79 -21.25 -10.74
CA GLN A 296 4.47 -21.77 -9.40
C GLN A 296 3.68 -20.74 -8.61
N TRP A 297 4.11 -19.50 -8.65
CA TRP A 297 3.44 -18.40 -7.97
C TRP A 297 2.00 -18.20 -8.48
N ARG A 298 1.77 -18.22 -9.81
CA ARG A 298 0.44 -18.16 -10.41
C ARG A 298 -0.46 -19.27 -9.87
N ARG A 299 0.01 -20.53 -9.89
CA ARG A 299 -0.79 -21.68 -9.39
C ARG A 299 -1.11 -21.60 -7.90
N ALA A 300 -0.16 -21.12 -7.11
CA ALA A 300 -0.36 -20.99 -5.65
C ALA A 300 -1.31 -19.85 -5.26
N ASN A 301 -1.47 -18.84 -6.13
CA ASN A 301 -2.28 -17.66 -5.87
C ASN A 301 -3.48 -17.53 -6.81
N ALA A 302 -3.70 -18.50 -7.72
CA ALA A 302 -4.88 -18.51 -8.58
C ALA A 302 -6.14 -18.57 -7.69
N PRO A 303 -7.16 -17.74 -7.96
CA PRO A 303 -8.44 -17.87 -7.28
C PRO A 303 -8.97 -19.31 -7.50
N MET A 304 -9.44 -19.97 -6.44
CA MET A 304 -10.07 -21.28 -6.57
C MET A 304 -11.16 -21.21 -7.65
N PRO A 305 -11.23 -22.17 -8.59
CA PRO A 305 -12.33 -22.20 -9.52
C PRO A 305 -13.62 -22.25 -8.71
N LYS A 306 -14.58 -21.36 -9.07
CA LYS A 306 -15.93 -21.40 -8.49
C LYS A 306 -16.41 -22.83 -8.56
N ALA A 307 -16.78 -23.41 -7.41
CA ALA A 307 -17.29 -24.76 -7.32
C ALA A 307 -18.37 -24.93 -8.40
N PHE A 308 -18.18 -25.93 -9.26
CA PHE A 308 -19.15 -26.35 -10.25
C PHE A 308 -20.44 -26.66 -9.50
N ASN A 309 -21.45 -25.83 -9.70
CA ASN A 309 -22.80 -26.11 -9.23
C ASN A 309 -23.41 -27.07 -10.27
N PRO A 310 -23.63 -28.34 -9.95
CA PRO A 310 -24.28 -29.24 -10.91
C PRO A 310 -25.67 -28.70 -11.23
N PRO A 311 -26.14 -28.84 -12.49
CA PRO A 311 -27.52 -28.46 -12.84
C PRO A 311 -28.50 -29.22 -11.92
N ALA A 312 -29.50 -28.51 -11.42
CA ALA A 312 -30.59 -29.12 -10.70
C ALA A 312 -31.22 -30.16 -11.62
N GLU A 313 -31.28 -31.41 -11.15
CA GLU A 313 -32.07 -32.45 -11.81
C GLU A 313 -33.55 -32.09 -11.66
N ASP A 314 -34.26 -31.97 -12.81
CA ASP A 314 -35.71 -31.83 -12.91
C ASP A 314 -36.43 -33.12 -12.51
#